data_e36437fe4dc1447c6befd3cbe0344e0a
#
_entry.id   e36437fe4dc1447c6befd3cbe0344e0a
#
_cell.length_a   1.000
_cell.length_b   1.000
_cell.length_c   1.000
_cell.angle_alpha   90.00
_cell.angle_beta   90.00
_cell.angle_gamma   90.00
#
_symmetry.space_group_name_H-M   'P 1'
#
loop_
_entity.id
_entity.type
_entity.pdbx_description
1 polymer ?
#
loop_
_entity_poly.entity_id
_entity_poly.type
_entity_poly.pdbx_seq_one_letter_code
_entity_poly.pdbx_strand_id
1 'polypeptide(L)'
;MLDEATDYKYDISEWLEDCLDEIDMREEYEVLFCMCDTLLSLFSWPDYTGSDLKFRKSSVLAALGRNKEAVSFCCKWFEKEPENIMAATAYVYALIGAKEYETAEKLIHQFIIDESECLEENEIMFRAASKYYGAIGDKTKKKQLDKVLKEYEAYVDRMIEEEWLGSDEDDW
;
A
#
# COMPACT_ATOMS: atom_id res chain seq x y z
N MET A 1 3.47 -12.02 18.07
CA MET A 1 3.78 -10.62 17.65
C MET A 1 4.96 -10.11 18.44
N LEU A 2 5.65 -9.04 17.96
CA LEU A 2 6.82 -8.47 18.65
C LEU A 2 6.49 -7.97 20.04
N ASP A 3 5.34 -7.35 20.21
CA ASP A 3 4.89 -6.78 21.49
C ASP A 3 4.45 -7.84 22.50
N GLU A 4 3.90 -8.96 22.07
CA GLU A 4 3.55 -10.10 22.93
C GLU A 4 4.76 -10.68 23.66
N ALA A 5 5.94 -10.67 23.04
CA ALA A 5 7.18 -11.15 23.66
C ALA A 5 7.63 -10.31 24.86
N THR A 6 7.07 -9.11 25.02
CA THR A 6 7.35 -8.18 26.12
C THR A 6 6.14 -7.89 27.00
N ASP A 7 5.08 -8.70 26.92
CA ASP A 7 3.78 -8.45 27.59
C ASP A 7 3.25 -7.03 27.30
N TYR A 8 3.42 -6.54 26.05
CA TYR A 8 3.02 -5.20 25.63
C TYR A 8 3.66 -4.06 26.47
N LYS A 9 4.76 -4.36 27.16
CA LYS A 9 5.46 -3.37 27.99
C LYS A 9 6.19 -2.30 27.16
N TYR A 10 6.58 -2.66 25.94
CA TYR A 10 7.25 -1.80 24.99
C TYR A 10 6.49 -1.86 23.68
N ASP A 11 6.22 -0.72 23.10
CA ASP A 11 5.57 -0.55 21.81
C ASP A 11 6.58 -0.76 20.68
N ILE A 12 7.03 -2.03 20.54
CA ILE A 12 8.12 -2.37 19.62
C ILE A 12 7.67 -2.22 18.17
N SER A 13 6.41 -2.56 17.89
CA SER A 13 5.86 -2.45 16.53
C SER A 13 5.78 -1.00 16.09
N GLU A 14 5.23 -0.10 16.91
CA GLU A 14 5.16 1.34 16.63
C GLU A 14 6.57 1.95 16.49
N TRP A 15 7.46 1.66 17.44
CA TRP A 15 8.84 2.13 17.35
C TRP A 15 9.55 1.67 16.06
N LEU A 16 9.28 0.46 15.61
CA LEU A 16 9.85 -0.07 14.38
C LEU A 16 9.30 0.64 13.15
N GLU A 17 8.00 0.91 13.12
CA GLU A 17 7.34 1.68 12.05
C GLU A 17 7.93 3.09 11.98
N ASP A 18 8.06 3.79 13.10
CA ASP A 18 8.68 5.11 13.19
C ASP A 18 10.12 5.11 12.64
N CYS A 19 10.90 4.06 12.97
CA CYS A 19 12.25 3.91 12.44
C CYS A 19 12.28 3.74 10.92
N LEU A 20 11.35 2.94 10.37
CA LEU A 20 11.26 2.72 8.92
C LEU A 20 10.82 4.00 8.21
N ASP A 21 9.88 4.75 8.79
CA ASP A 21 9.39 6.01 8.24
C ASP A 21 10.46 7.09 8.24
N GLU A 22 11.24 7.20 9.34
CA GLU A 22 12.36 8.16 9.43
C GLU A 22 13.43 7.88 8.37
N ILE A 23 13.75 6.60 8.12
CA ILE A 23 14.73 6.19 7.09
C ILE A 23 14.18 6.50 5.69
N ASP A 24 12.88 6.29 5.46
CA ASP A 24 12.21 6.60 4.19
C ASP A 24 12.19 8.11 3.93
N MET A 25 11.83 8.92 4.94
CA MET A 25 11.86 10.39 4.85
C MET A 25 13.26 10.95 4.56
N ARG A 26 14.31 10.25 5.00
CA ARG A 26 15.70 10.61 4.67
C ARG A 26 16.18 10.10 3.31
N GLU A 27 15.34 9.38 2.59
CA GLU A 27 15.65 8.75 1.30
C GLU A 27 16.86 7.78 1.38
N GLU A 28 17.08 7.18 2.57
CA GLU A 28 18.16 6.19 2.78
C GLU A 28 17.71 4.81 2.28
N TYR A 29 17.36 4.71 1.01
CA TYR A 29 16.68 3.58 0.39
C TYR A 29 17.44 2.24 0.49
N GLU A 30 18.77 2.24 0.42
CA GLU A 30 19.53 1.00 0.58
C GLU A 30 19.46 0.47 2.01
N VAL A 31 19.45 1.36 3.02
CA VAL A 31 19.26 0.98 4.42
C VAL A 31 17.85 0.44 4.63
N LEU A 32 16.84 1.15 4.13
CA LEU A 32 15.44 0.76 4.23
C LEU A 32 15.20 -0.60 3.55
N PHE A 33 15.79 -0.83 2.37
CA PHE A 33 15.73 -2.12 1.69
C PHE A 33 16.30 -3.25 2.58
N CYS A 34 17.49 -3.05 3.15
CA CYS A 34 18.12 -4.04 4.02
C CYS A 34 17.29 -4.32 5.28
N MET A 35 16.69 -3.29 5.88
CA MET A 35 15.80 -3.44 7.04
C MET A 35 14.56 -4.26 6.71
N CYS A 36 13.83 -3.89 5.65
CA CYS A 36 12.65 -4.65 5.20
C CYS A 36 13.00 -6.12 4.91
N ASP A 37 14.09 -6.37 4.20
CA ASP A 37 14.54 -7.72 3.86
C ASP A 37 14.89 -8.54 5.10
N THR A 38 15.59 -7.92 6.05
CA THR A 38 15.96 -8.54 7.33
C THR A 38 14.72 -8.89 8.15
N LEU A 39 13.79 -7.96 8.33
CA LEU A 39 12.56 -8.18 9.09
C LEU A 39 11.68 -9.27 8.47
N LEU A 40 11.53 -9.26 7.14
CA LEU A 40 10.80 -10.29 6.41
C LEU A 40 11.44 -11.68 6.53
N SER A 41 12.76 -11.76 6.75
CA SER A 41 13.48 -13.03 6.88
C SER A 41 13.55 -13.54 8.32
N LEU A 42 13.57 -12.66 9.31
CA LEU A 42 13.74 -13.00 10.73
C LEU A 42 12.44 -13.43 11.40
N PHE A 43 11.32 -12.85 10.98
CA PHE A 43 10.02 -13.06 11.60
C PHE A 43 9.09 -13.86 10.70
N SER A 44 8.16 -14.60 11.33
CA SER A 44 7.04 -15.22 10.63
C SER A 44 5.89 -14.21 10.51
N TRP A 45 5.36 -14.05 9.31
CA TRP A 45 4.30 -13.10 8.97
C TRP A 45 3.07 -13.86 8.45
N PRO A 46 2.23 -14.45 9.34
CA PRO A 46 1.02 -15.15 8.94
C PRO A 46 -0.06 -14.16 8.47
N ASP A 47 -1.03 -14.67 7.74
CA ASP A 47 -2.30 -13.96 7.43
C ASP A 47 -2.12 -12.52 6.91
N TYR A 48 -1.15 -12.34 6.00
CA TYR A 48 -0.82 -11.06 5.35
C TYR A 48 -0.20 -9.98 6.27
N THR A 49 0.12 -10.29 7.52
CA THR A 49 0.66 -9.31 8.49
C THR A 49 1.99 -8.67 8.06
N GLY A 50 2.71 -9.23 7.10
CA GLY A 50 3.92 -8.66 6.53
C GLY A 50 3.70 -7.84 5.26
N SER A 51 2.44 -7.51 4.90
CA SER A 51 2.12 -6.83 3.66
C SER A 51 2.73 -5.44 3.58
N ASP A 52 2.72 -4.66 4.66
CA ASP A 52 3.32 -3.32 4.71
C ASP A 52 4.82 -3.35 4.43
N LEU A 53 5.55 -4.26 5.08
CA LEU A 53 6.99 -4.44 4.83
C LEU A 53 7.28 -4.86 3.39
N LYS A 54 6.47 -5.76 2.82
CA LYS A 54 6.61 -6.19 1.43
C LYS A 54 6.31 -5.04 0.46
N PHE A 55 5.26 -4.27 0.75
CA PHE A 55 4.89 -3.09 -0.04
C PHE A 55 6.00 -2.05 -0.01
N ARG A 56 6.48 -1.69 1.19
CA ARG A 56 7.60 -0.77 1.41
C ARG A 56 8.87 -1.24 0.67
N LYS A 57 9.22 -2.53 0.78
CA LYS A 57 10.35 -3.12 0.04
C LYS A 57 10.19 -2.94 -1.48
N SER A 58 8.99 -3.15 -2.03
CA SER A 58 8.75 -2.98 -3.46
C SER A 58 8.88 -1.52 -3.90
N SER A 59 8.42 -0.58 -3.09
CA SER A 59 8.53 0.87 -3.34
C SER A 59 9.99 1.31 -3.33
N VAL A 60 10.77 0.81 -2.38
CA VAL A 60 12.21 1.09 -2.27
C VAL A 60 12.98 0.55 -3.47
N LEU A 61 12.66 -0.67 -3.95
CA LEU A 61 13.26 -1.20 -5.18
C LEU A 61 12.99 -0.29 -6.38
N ALA A 62 11.79 0.27 -6.48
CA ALA A 62 11.45 1.23 -7.53
C ALA A 62 12.21 2.56 -7.37
N ALA A 63 12.35 3.09 -6.15
CA ALA A 63 13.11 4.30 -5.85
C ALA A 63 14.60 4.15 -6.21
N LEU A 64 15.17 2.96 -5.98
CA LEU A 64 16.53 2.60 -6.38
C LEU A 64 16.68 2.33 -7.89
N GLY A 65 15.63 2.47 -8.70
CA GLY A 65 15.64 2.16 -10.13
C GLY A 65 15.71 0.67 -10.46
N ARG A 66 15.55 -0.22 -9.47
CA ARG A 66 15.62 -1.69 -9.60
C ARG A 66 14.29 -2.27 -10.07
N ASN A 67 13.66 -1.66 -11.08
CA ASN A 67 12.29 -1.97 -11.53
C ASN A 67 12.06 -3.45 -11.85
N LYS A 68 13.02 -4.14 -12.49
CA LYS A 68 12.90 -5.56 -12.82
C LYS A 68 12.84 -6.44 -11.56
N GLU A 69 13.58 -6.07 -10.54
CA GLU A 69 13.58 -6.78 -9.26
C GLU A 69 12.26 -6.52 -8.52
N ALA A 70 11.75 -5.28 -8.54
CA ALA A 70 10.43 -4.96 -8.00
C ALA A 70 9.34 -5.80 -8.65
N VAL A 71 9.30 -5.87 -9.98
CA VAL A 71 8.34 -6.72 -10.72
C VAL A 71 8.46 -8.18 -10.31
N SER A 72 9.69 -8.74 -10.31
CA SER A 72 9.91 -10.14 -9.93
C SER A 72 9.50 -10.44 -8.48
N PHE A 73 9.77 -9.51 -7.57
CA PHE A 73 9.39 -9.63 -6.16
C PHE A 73 7.87 -9.59 -5.98
N CYS A 74 7.20 -8.59 -6.56
CA CYS A 74 5.75 -8.43 -6.47
C CYS A 74 4.98 -9.56 -7.15
N CYS A 75 5.46 -10.04 -8.31
CA CYS A 75 4.88 -11.19 -8.99
C CYS A 75 4.85 -12.43 -8.09
N LYS A 76 6.00 -12.77 -7.47
CA LYS A 76 6.10 -13.91 -6.56
C LYS A 76 5.27 -13.74 -5.28
N TRP A 77 5.12 -12.51 -4.82
CA TRP A 77 4.27 -12.21 -3.67
C TRP A 77 2.80 -12.41 -4.04
N PHE A 78 2.35 -11.81 -5.13
CA PHE A 78 0.99 -11.93 -5.63
C PHE A 78 0.60 -13.38 -5.98
N GLU A 79 1.51 -14.17 -6.57
CA GLU A 79 1.29 -15.61 -6.84
C GLU A 79 0.99 -16.42 -5.57
N LYS A 80 1.57 -16.03 -4.43
CA LYS A 80 1.33 -16.69 -3.15
C LYS A 80 0.08 -16.19 -2.42
N GLU A 81 -0.28 -14.96 -2.66
CA GLU A 81 -1.35 -14.25 -1.97
C GLU A 81 -2.26 -13.54 -3.00
N PRO A 82 -2.96 -14.28 -3.88
CA PRO A 82 -3.70 -13.70 -5.01
C PRO A 82 -4.92 -12.86 -4.61
N GLU A 83 -5.44 -13.05 -3.38
CA GLU A 83 -6.55 -12.27 -2.81
C GLU A 83 -6.05 -11.02 -2.05
N ASN A 84 -4.75 -10.88 -1.85
CA ASN A 84 -4.18 -9.76 -1.12
C ASN A 84 -4.10 -8.53 -2.02
N ILE A 85 -4.97 -7.56 -1.78
CA ILE A 85 -5.02 -6.33 -2.57
C ILE A 85 -3.74 -5.49 -2.47
N MET A 86 -3.03 -5.52 -1.33
CA MET A 86 -1.75 -4.84 -1.20
C MET A 86 -0.69 -5.47 -2.11
N ALA A 87 -0.67 -6.81 -2.23
CA ALA A 87 0.23 -7.51 -3.15
C ALA A 87 -0.07 -7.15 -4.61
N ALA A 88 -1.36 -7.13 -4.99
CA ALA A 88 -1.80 -6.72 -6.32
C ALA A 88 -1.42 -5.27 -6.61
N THR A 89 -1.67 -4.36 -5.67
CA THR A 89 -1.36 -2.93 -5.81
C THR A 89 0.14 -2.68 -5.94
N ALA A 90 0.97 -3.30 -5.09
CA ALA A 90 2.43 -3.23 -5.20
C ALA A 90 2.91 -3.73 -6.57
N TYR A 91 2.27 -4.80 -7.06
CA TYR A 91 2.61 -5.35 -8.38
C TYR A 91 2.21 -4.38 -9.51
N VAL A 92 1.05 -3.74 -9.43
CA VAL A 92 0.65 -2.69 -10.39
C VAL A 92 1.67 -1.55 -10.40
N TYR A 93 2.10 -1.04 -9.24
CA TYR A 93 3.12 0.01 -9.17
C TYR A 93 4.46 -0.43 -9.79
N ALA A 94 4.91 -1.64 -9.51
CA ALA A 94 6.15 -2.18 -10.08
C ALA A 94 6.06 -2.30 -11.61
N LEU A 95 4.93 -2.78 -12.14
CA LEU A 95 4.64 -2.91 -13.58
C LEU A 95 4.61 -1.54 -14.27
N ILE A 96 4.01 -0.52 -13.65
CA ILE A 96 4.04 0.86 -14.15
C ILE A 96 5.49 1.36 -14.26
N GLY A 97 6.31 1.14 -13.24
CA GLY A 97 7.74 1.50 -13.24
C GLY A 97 8.54 0.77 -14.31
N ALA A 98 8.19 -0.46 -14.61
CA ALA A 98 8.79 -1.26 -15.69
C ALA A 98 8.17 -1.00 -17.08
N LYS A 99 7.08 -0.22 -17.17
CA LYS A 99 6.31 0.08 -18.39
C LYS A 99 5.61 -1.16 -18.98
N GLU A 100 5.27 -2.12 -18.12
CA GLU A 100 4.52 -3.33 -18.47
C GLU A 100 3.00 -3.10 -18.33
N TYR A 101 2.49 -2.16 -19.09
CA TYR A 101 1.14 -1.59 -18.94
C TYR A 101 0.00 -2.58 -19.15
N GLU A 102 0.14 -3.53 -20.07
CA GLU A 102 -0.91 -4.52 -20.36
C GLU A 102 -1.19 -5.43 -19.15
N THR A 103 -0.14 -5.82 -18.43
CA THR A 103 -0.29 -6.65 -17.23
C THR A 103 -0.86 -5.83 -16.07
N ALA A 104 -0.42 -4.57 -15.92
CA ALA A 104 -0.95 -3.65 -14.92
C ALA A 104 -2.46 -3.43 -15.10
N GLU A 105 -2.93 -3.21 -16.33
CA GLU A 105 -4.35 -3.01 -16.64
C GLU A 105 -5.21 -4.21 -16.24
N LYS A 106 -4.75 -5.42 -16.57
CA LYS A 106 -5.47 -6.65 -16.21
C LYS A 106 -5.64 -6.80 -14.70
N LEU A 107 -4.58 -6.48 -13.92
CA LEU A 107 -4.64 -6.52 -12.46
C LEU A 107 -5.61 -5.48 -11.91
N ILE A 108 -5.57 -4.25 -12.42
CA ILE A 108 -6.49 -3.19 -12.01
C ILE A 108 -7.94 -3.65 -12.21
N HIS A 109 -8.29 -4.17 -13.37
CA HIS A 109 -9.65 -4.64 -13.66
C HIS A 109 -10.07 -5.90 -12.88
N GLN A 110 -9.13 -6.64 -12.33
CA GLN A 110 -9.43 -7.76 -11.44
C GLN A 110 -9.95 -7.28 -10.07
N PHE A 111 -9.44 -6.15 -9.58
CA PHE A 111 -9.74 -5.63 -8.23
C PHE A 111 -10.70 -4.42 -8.24
N ILE A 112 -10.80 -3.70 -9.35
CA ILE A 112 -11.77 -2.63 -9.54
C ILE A 112 -12.82 -3.11 -10.53
N ILE A 113 -13.94 -3.61 -10.02
CA ILE A 113 -15.08 -4.06 -10.82
C ILE A 113 -15.96 -2.88 -11.22
N ASP A 114 -16.18 -1.94 -10.30
CA ASP A 114 -16.92 -0.70 -10.52
C ASP A 114 -16.00 0.51 -10.30
N GLU A 115 -15.71 1.21 -11.39
CA GLU A 115 -14.87 2.42 -11.37
C GLU A 115 -15.61 3.66 -10.80
N SER A 116 -16.88 3.57 -10.51
CA SER A 116 -17.70 4.68 -9.99
C SER A 116 -17.77 4.73 -8.47
N GLU A 117 -17.32 3.68 -7.79
CA GLU A 117 -17.40 3.54 -6.33
C GLU A 117 -16.05 3.08 -5.74
N CYS A 118 -15.49 3.92 -4.86
CA CYS A 118 -14.31 3.59 -4.09
C CYS A 118 -14.74 3.16 -2.69
N LEU A 119 -14.21 2.04 -2.21
CA LEU A 119 -14.45 1.46 -0.90
C LEU A 119 -13.11 1.35 -0.14
N GLU A 120 -13.18 1.20 1.17
CA GLU A 120 -12.00 1.01 2.03
C GLU A 120 -11.11 -0.13 1.53
N GLU A 121 -11.72 -1.24 1.18
CA GLU A 121 -11.02 -2.44 0.73
C GLU A 121 -10.31 -2.31 -0.62
N ASN A 122 -10.68 -1.32 -1.48
CA ASN A 122 -10.07 -1.17 -2.80
C ASN A 122 -9.41 0.20 -3.06
N GLU A 123 -9.42 1.09 -2.08
CA GLU A 123 -8.92 2.46 -2.19
C GLU A 123 -7.47 2.51 -2.70
N ILE A 124 -6.59 1.66 -2.16
CA ILE A 124 -5.19 1.63 -2.57
C ILE A 124 -5.04 1.23 -4.05
N MET A 125 -5.93 0.38 -4.57
CA MET A 125 -5.94 0.00 -5.98
C MET A 125 -6.46 1.14 -6.87
N PHE A 126 -7.45 1.93 -6.41
CA PHE A 126 -7.88 3.14 -7.11
C PHE A 126 -6.75 4.16 -7.27
N ARG A 127 -5.91 4.34 -6.23
CA ARG A 127 -4.71 5.19 -6.31
C ARG A 127 -3.71 4.66 -7.34
N ALA A 128 -3.48 3.35 -7.38
CA ALA A 128 -2.62 2.72 -8.38
C ALA A 128 -3.19 2.85 -9.80
N ALA A 129 -4.51 2.69 -9.97
CA ALA A 129 -5.20 2.86 -11.24
C ALA A 129 -5.10 4.31 -11.75
N SER A 130 -5.29 5.31 -10.89
CA SER A 130 -5.08 6.72 -11.24
C SER A 130 -3.65 6.97 -11.74
N LYS A 131 -2.66 6.41 -11.05
CA LYS A 131 -1.25 6.51 -11.48
C LYS A 131 -1.01 5.81 -12.81
N TYR A 132 -1.61 4.64 -13.03
CA TYR A 132 -1.55 3.90 -14.29
C TYR A 132 -2.09 4.73 -15.47
N TYR A 133 -3.32 5.26 -15.35
CA TYR A 133 -3.90 6.08 -16.41
C TYR A 133 -3.11 7.37 -16.66
N GLY A 134 -2.51 7.93 -15.62
CA GLY A 134 -1.54 9.02 -15.76
C GLY A 134 -0.32 8.62 -16.57
N ALA A 135 0.25 7.43 -16.34
CA ALA A 135 1.44 6.94 -17.01
C ALA A 135 1.21 6.63 -18.50
N ILE A 136 0.04 6.12 -18.87
CA ILE A 136 -0.32 5.87 -20.28
C ILE A 136 -0.88 7.09 -20.99
N GLY A 137 -1.07 8.24 -20.28
CA GLY A 137 -1.54 9.50 -20.83
C GLY A 137 -3.06 9.62 -20.98
N ASP A 138 -3.85 8.72 -20.43
CA ASP A 138 -5.32 8.82 -20.39
C ASP A 138 -5.77 9.77 -19.27
N LYS A 139 -5.72 11.07 -19.60
CA LYS A 139 -6.10 12.13 -18.66
C LYS A 139 -7.57 12.12 -18.29
N THR A 140 -8.44 11.55 -19.14
CA THR A 140 -9.88 11.51 -18.91
C THR A 140 -10.20 10.49 -17.82
N LYS A 141 -9.71 9.26 -17.98
CA LYS A 141 -9.88 8.21 -16.97
C LYS A 141 -9.20 8.58 -15.66
N LYS A 142 -7.97 9.09 -15.71
CA LYS A 142 -7.28 9.59 -14.51
C LYS A 142 -8.15 10.58 -13.73
N LYS A 143 -8.68 11.61 -14.41
CA LYS A 143 -9.53 12.63 -13.76
C LYS A 143 -10.82 12.05 -13.16
N GLN A 144 -11.39 11.05 -13.81
CA GLN A 144 -12.57 10.36 -13.31
C GLN A 144 -12.25 9.62 -11.99
N LEU A 145 -11.19 8.83 -11.96
CA LEU A 145 -10.76 8.09 -10.75
C LEU A 145 -10.33 9.04 -9.63
N ASP A 146 -9.59 10.09 -9.94
CA ASP A 146 -9.20 11.11 -8.95
C ASP A 146 -10.43 11.78 -8.30
N LYS A 147 -11.53 11.95 -9.07
CA LYS A 147 -12.79 12.46 -8.54
C LYS A 147 -13.43 11.47 -7.56
N VAL A 148 -13.50 10.19 -7.93
CA VAL A 148 -14.09 9.14 -7.09
C VAL A 148 -13.27 8.99 -5.79
N LEU A 149 -11.95 8.98 -5.87
CA LEU A 149 -11.07 8.97 -4.70
C LEU A 149 -11.33 10.15 -3.77
N LYS A 150 -11.44 11.36 -4.32
CA LYS A 150 -11.70 12.57 -3.53
C LYS A 150 -13.07 12.55 -2.87
N GLU A 151 -14.08 11.98 -3.52
CA GLU A 151 -15.41 11.80 -2.94
C GLU A 151 -15.38 10.80 -1.77
N TYR A 152 -14.61 9.73 -1.91
CA TYR A 152 -14.35 8.75 -0.84
C TYR A 152 -13.60 9.38 0.34
N GLU A 153 -12.50 10.09 0.08
CA GLU A 153 -11.73 10.79 1.13
C GLU A 153 -12.63 11.75 1.92
N ALA A 154 -13.44 12.56 1.23
CA ALA A 154 -14.38 13.47 1.88
C ALA A 154 -15.51 12.76 2.65
N TYR A 155 -15.84 11.52 2.29
CA TYR A 155 -16.76 10.69 3.05
C TYR A 155 -16.08 10.20 4.35
N VAL A 156 -14.87 9.68 4.27
CA VAL A 156 -14.10 9.20 5.43
C VAL A 156 -13.86 10.34 6.43
N ASP A 157 -13.44 11.52 5.96
CA ASP A 157 -13.23 12.69 6.81
C ASP A 157 -14.49 13.03 7.62
N ARG A 158 -15.67 13.02 6.98
CA ARG A 158 -16.93 13.28 7.68
C ARG A 158 -17.26 12.21 8.72
N MET A 159 -17.03 10.94 8.42
CA MET A 159 -17.26 9.84 9.36
C MET A 159 -16.40 9.99 10.62
N ILE A 160 -15.13 10.37 10.43
CA ILE A 160 -14.21 10.63 11.55
C ILE A 160 -14.69 11.83 12.39
N GLU A 161 -15.10 12.93 11.74
CA GLU A 161 -15.62 14.12 12.44
C GLU A 161 -16.89 13.80 13.23
N GLU A 162 -17.82 13.01 12.68
CA GLU A 162 -19.05 12.60 13.36
C GLU A 162 -18.76 11.70 14.56
N GLU A 163 -17.80 10.79 14.47
CA GLU A 163 -17.39 9.91 15.58
C GLU A 163 -16.77 10.69 16.72
N TRP A 164 -15.91 11.67 16.42
CA TRP A 164 -15.30 12.54 17.43
C TRP A 164 -16.32 13.45 18.14
N LEU A 165 -17.29 13.99 17.40
CA LEU A 165 -18.34 14.84 17.98
C LEU A 165 -19.37 14.04 18.79
N GLY A 166 -19.61 12.77 18.45
CA GLY A 166 -20.52 11.90 19.19
C GLY A 166 -19.97 11.38 20.52
N SER A 167 -18.65 11.34 20.70
CA SER A 167 -18.00 10.85 21.93
C SER A 167 -18.06 11.82 23.11
N ASP A 168 -18.35 13.10 22.88
CA ASP A 168 -18.41 14.14 23.92
C ASP A 168 -19.79 14.27 24.60
N GLU A 169 -20.82 13.54 24.15
CA GLU A 169 -22.17 13.63 24.73
C GLU A 169 -22.47 12.60 25.85
N ASP A 170 -21.61 11.61 26.08
CA ASP A 170 -21.88 10.52 27.05
C ASP A 170 -21.16 10.68 28.41
N ASP A 171 -20.50 11.79 28.71
CA ASP A 171 -19.81 12.06 29.98
C ASP A 171 -20.53 13.12 30.86
N TRP A 172 -21.85 12.92 31.18
CA TRP A 172 -22.55 13.64 32.27
C TRP A 172 -23.39 12.74 33.14
#